data_a64e7ae4f7e2a734ffed3b924094f741
#
_entry.id   a64e7ae4f7e2a734ffed3b924094f741
#
_cell.length_a   1.000
_cell.length_b   1.000
_cell.length_c   1.000
_cell.angle_alpha   90.00
_cell.angle_beta   90.00
_cell.angle_gamma   90.00
#
_symmetry.space_group_name_H-M   'P 1'
#
loop_
_entity.id
_entity.type
_entity.pdbx_description
1 polymer ?
#
loop_
_entity_poly.entity_id
_entity_poly.type
_entity_poly.pdbx_seq_one_letter_code
_entity_poly.pdbx_strand_id
1 'polypeptide(L)'
;MAHATADIGTVNYTVSLVAGHHSLTADEGVAAGGQDAGSSPHEILSAALAACTAITLRMYAQRKEWPLQAVHVDVLMQIAGKERHSLTRRLRLTGDLGEAQRARLADIAERTPVTLTLKQGVTITTILE
;
A
#
# COMPACT_ATOMS: atom_id res chain seq x y z
N MET A 1 -14.11 -10.22 1.60
CA MET A 1 -12.84 -10.56 2.26
C MET A 1 -11.70 -10.49 1.25
N ALA A 2 -10.52 -10.10 1.70
CA ALA A 2 -9.33 -10.08 0.87
C ALA A 2 -8.61 -11.43 0.97
N HIS A 3 -8.19 -11.98 -0.15
CA HIS A 3 -7.53 -13.29 -0.20
C HIS A 3 -6.35 -13.23 -1.18
N ALA A 4 -5.25 -13.82 -0.80
CA ALA A 4 -4.08 -13.94 -1.66
C ALA A 4 -3.38 -15.27 -1.41
N THR A 5 -2.72 -15.77 -2.45
CA THR A 5 -1.85 -16.95 -2.38
C THR A 5 -0.48 -16.60 -2.93
N ALA A 6 0.53 -17.33 -2.49
CA ALA A 6 1.91 -17.18 -2.95
C ALA A 6 2.54 -18.56 -3.15
N ASP A 7 3.26 -18.72 -4.25
CA ASP A 7 3.99 -19.94 -4.56
C ASP A 7 5.42 -19.58 -4.96
N ILE A 8 6.38 -20.27 -4.36
CA ILE A 8 7.80 -20.18 -4.72
C ILE A 8 8.37 -21.60 -4.82
N GLY A 9 9.20 -21.83 -5.83
CA GLY A 9 9.92 -23.07 -5.99
C GLY A 9 11.36 -22.95 -5.51
N THR A 10 12.29 -23.40 -6.34
CA THR A 10 13.71 -23.41 -6.00
C THR A 10 14.49 -22.23 -6.59
N VAL A 11 13.85 -21.38 -7.39
CA VAL A 11 14.46 -20.18 -7.95
C VAL A 11 14.35 -19.05 -6.93
N ASN A 12 15.47 -18.49 -6.52
CA ASN A 12 15.54 -17.43 -5.52
C ASN A 12 15.40 -16.06 -6.18
N TYR A 13 14.50 -15.21 -5.81
CA TYR A 13 13.40 -15.39 -4.84
C TYR A 13 12.07 -15.02 -5.48
N THR A 14 11.92 -15.37 -6.74
CA THR A 14 10.73 -15.05 -7.53
C THR A 14 9.51 -15.80 -7.02
N VAL A 15 8.49 -15.07 -6.65
CA VAL A 15 7.23 -15.58 -6.10
C VAL A 15 6.10 -15.25 -7.04
N SER A 16 5.27 -16.24 -7.35
CA SER A 16 4.02 -16.03 -8.07
C SER A 16 2.91 -15.76 -7.06
N LEU A 17 2.24 -14.63 -7.21
CA LEU A 17 1.15 -14.20 -6.34
C LEU A 17 -0.16 -14.16 -7.11
N VAL A 18 -1.23 -14.53 -6.43
CA VAL A 18 -2.59 -14.25 -6.91
C VAL A 18 -3.30 -13.48 -5.79
N ALA A 19 -3.66 -12.24 -6.06
CA ALA A 19 -4.39 -11.38 -5.12
C ALA A 19 -5.81 -11.16 -5.68
N GLY A 20 -6.82 -11.71 -4.98
CA GLY A 20 -8.15 -11.84 -5.56
C GLY A 20 -8.09 -12.79 -6.76
N HIS A 21 -8.30 -12.25 -7.97
CA HIS A 21 -8.12 -13.01 -9.22
C HIS A 21 -7.04 -12.38 -10.12
N HIS A 22 -6.17 -11.54 -9.55
CA HIS A 22 -5.13 -10.83 -10.30
C HIS A 22 -3.76 -11.44 -10.00
N SER A 23 -2.97 -11.64 -11.05
CA SER A 23 -1.61 -12.19 -10.94
C SER A 23 -0.59 -11.07 -10.73
N LEU A 24 0.34 -11.32 -9.82
CA LEU A 24 1.45 -10.42 -9.50
C LEU A 24 2.72 -11.26 -9.34
N THR A 25 3.87 -10.62 -9.51
CA THR A 25 5.16 -11.24 -9.21
C THR A 25 5.83 -10.44 -8.10
N ALA A 26 6.35 -11.15 -7.10
CA ALA A 26 7.20 -10.57 -6.06
C ALA A 26 8.59 -11.17 -6.16
N ASP A 27 9.59 -10.43 -5.72
CA ASP A 27 10.97 -10.89 -5.67
C ASP A 27 11.72 -10.03 -4.66
N GLU A 28 12.97 -10.36 -4.44
CA GLU A 28 13.91 -9.47 -3.75
C GLU A 28 14.83 -8.82 -4.77
N GLY A 29 15.45 -7.70 -4.40
CA GLY A 29 16.43 -7.03 -5.22
C GLY A 29 17.70 -7.87 -5.37
N VAL A 30 18.53 -7.54 -6.35
CA VAL A 30 19.79 -8.25 -6.63
C VAL A 30 20.72 -8.24 -5.42
N ALA A 31 20.77 -7.13 -4.67
CA ALA A 31 21.61 -7.02 -3.48
C ALA A 31 21.22 -8.03 -2.39
N ALA A 32 19.96 -8.47 -2.34
CA ALA A 32 19.47 -9.46 -1.38
C ALA A 32 19.48 -10.89 -1.94
N GLY A 33 20.04 -11.08 -3.15
CA GLY A 33 20.13 -12.39 -3.79
C GLY A 33 18.98 -12.72 -4.72
N GLY A 34 18.05 -11.82 -4.93
CA GLY A 34 16.94 -11.97 -5.87
C GLY A 34 17.33 -11.54 -7.28
N GLN A 35 16.36 -11.50 -8.17
CA GLN A 35 16.52 -11.19 -9.57
C GLN A 35 15.82 -9.89 -9.97
N ASP A 36 15.22 -9.20 -9.01
CA ASP A 36 14.42 -7.98 -9.25
C ASP A 36 13.35 -8.19 -10.34
N ALA A 37 12.75 -9.39 -10.34
CA ALA A 37 11.71 -9.74 -11.32
C ALA A 37 10.34 -9.20 -10.94
N GLY A 38 10.19 -8.64 -9.75
CA GLY A 38 8.97 -8.04 -9.25
C GLY A 38 9.26 -7.21 -8.01
N SER A 39 8.22 -6.59 -7.46
CA SER A 39 8.34 -5.77 -6.26
C SER A 39 8.66 -6.63 -5.04
N SER A 40 9.40 -6.05 -4.10
CA SER A 40 9.65 -6.70 -2.81
C SER A 40 8.37 -6.72 -1.96
N PRO A 41 8.28 -7.63 -0.97
CA PRO A 41 7.12 -7.66 -0.09
C PRO A 41 6.83 -6.33 0.61
N HIS A 42 7.85 -5.62 1.08
CA HIS A 42 7.66 -4.30 1.70
C HIS A 42 7.20 -3.24 0.70
N GLU A 43 7.64 -3.33 -0.55
CA GLU A 43 7.15 -2.45 -1.61
C GLU A 43 5.68 -2.71 -1.91
N ILE A 44 5.25 -3.98 -1.90
CA ILE A 44 3.86 -4.35 -2.08
C ILE A 44 3.00 -3.83 -0.93
N LEU A 45 3.50 -3.91 0.31
CA LEU A 45 2.81 -3.36 1.48
C LEU A 45 2.66 -1.84 1.36
N SER A 46 3.73 -1.15 0.95
CA SER A 46 3.70 0.30 0.70
C SER A 46 2.73 0.66 -0.41
N ALA A 47 2.71 -0.13 -1.48
CA ALA A 47 1.78 0.05 -2.60
C ALA A 47 0.33 -0.13 -2.15
N ALA A 48 0.05 -1.07 -1.26
CA ALA A 48 -1.29 -1.29 -0.73
C ALA A 48 -1.78 -0.05 0.04
N LEU A 49 -0.92 0.55 0.86
CA LEU A 49 -1.25 1.78 1.57
C LEU A 49 -1.49 2.94 0.60
N ALA A 50 -0.63 3.08 -0.40
CA ALA A 50 -0.76 4.13 -1.41
C ALA A 50 -2.06 3.99 -2.20
N ALA A 51 -2.38 2.79 -2.66
CA ALA A 51 -3.59 2.52 -3.43
C ALA A 51 -4.85 2.78 -2.60
N CYS A 52 -4.89 2.30 -1.37
CA CYS A 52 -6.03 2.50 -0.48
C CYS A 52 -6.25 4.00 -0.20
N THR A 53 -5.17 4.74 -0.02
CA THR A 53 -5.24 6.18 0.20
C THR A 53 -5.85 6.89 -1.02
N ALA A 54 -5.31 6.62 -2.21
CA ALA A 54 -5.79 7.24 -3.44
C ALA A 54 -7.28 6.93 -3.70
N ILE A 55 -7.66 5.66 -3.56
CA ILE A 55 -9.04 5.22 -3.78
C ILE A 55 -9.99 5.89 -2.78
N THR A 56 -9.61 5.90 -1.51
CA THR A 56 -10.46 6.48 -0.45
C THR A 56 -10.68 7.97 -0.66
N LEU A 57 -9.63 8.71 -1.01
CA LEU A 57 -9.74 10.15 -1.27
C LEU A 57 -10.59 10.41 -2.51
N ARG A 58 -10.45 9.59 -3.56
CA ARG A 58 -11.28 9.69 -4.75
C ARG A 58 -12.76 9.45 -4.42
N MET A 59 -13.05 8.42 -3.64
CA MET A 59 -14.42 8.11 -3.22
C MET A 59 -15.02 9.23 -2.38
N TYR A 60 -14.24 9.77 -1.45
CA TYR A 60 -14.69 10.86 -0.58
C TYR A 60 -15.01 12.12 -1.38
N ALA A 61 -14.10 12.53 -2.27
CA ALA A 61 -14.30 13.71 -3.11
C ALA A 61 -15.50 13.55 -4.04
N GLN A 62 -15.71 12.35 -4.59
CA GLN A 62 -16.89 12.06 -5.42
C GLN A 62 -18.19 12.22 -4.63
N ARG A 63 -18.21 11.68 -3.42
CA ARG A 63 -19.41 11.76 -2.55
C ARG A 63 -19.74 13.21 -2.18
N LYS A 64 -18.71 14.04 -1.98
CA LYS A 64 -18.85 15.45 -1.66
C LYS A 64 -19.03 16.33 -2.89
N GLU A 65 -18.90 15.75 -4.09
CA GLU A 65 -18.94 16.48 -5.37
C GLU A 65 -17.86 17.57 -5.43
N TRP A 66 -16.67 17.26 -4.85
CA TRP A 66 -15.52 18.16 -4.92
C TRP A 66 -14.72 17.92 -6.20
N PRO A 67 -14.17 18.98 -6.81
CA PRO A 67 -13.47 18.86 -8.10
C PRO A 67 -12.04 18.36 -7.95
N LEU A 68 -11.86 17.19 -7.32
CA LEU A 68 -10.57 16.52 -7.23
C LEU A 68 -10.28 15.85 -8.57
N GLN A 69 -9.26 16.33 -9.28
CA GLN A 69 -8.90 15.83 -10.60
C GLN A 69 -7.91 14.66 -10.54
N ALA A 70 -6.96 14.72 -9.62
CA ALA A 70 -5.94 13.68 -9.48
C ALA A 70 -5.41 13.62 -8.05
N VAL A 71 -4.99 12.42 -7.65
CA VAL A 71 -4.31 12.17 -6.38
C VAL A 71 -3.01 11.43 -6.69
N HIS A 72 -1.89 11.98 -6.27
CA HIS A 72 -0.61 11.29 -6.27
C HIS A 72 -0.24 10.96 -4.84
N VAL A 73 0.10 9.70 -4.57
CA VAL A 73 0.49 9.23 -3.24
C VAL A 73 1.87 8.61 -3.33
N ASP A 74 2.80 9.16 -2.58
CA ASP A 74 4.15 8.64 -2.44
C ASP A 74 4.27 8.05 -1.03
N VAL A 75 4.59 6.78 -0.93
CA VAL A 75 4.78 6.10 0.36
C VAL A 75 6.20 5.57 0.43
N LEU A 76 6.93 6.02 1.45
CA LEU A 76 8.27 5.54 1.75
C LEU A 76 8.24 4.76 3.06
N MET A 77 8.69 3.50 3.01
CA MET A 77 8.88 2.70 4.21
C MET A 77 10.35 2.73 4.62
N GLN A 78 10.60 3.16 5.85
CA GLN A 78 11.93 3.09 6.46
C GLN A 78 11.99 1.86 7.34
N ILE A 79 12.95 0.99 7.04
CA ILE A 79 13.19 -0.26 7.76
C ILE A 79 14.47 -0.04 8.57
N ALA A 80 14.33 0.12 9.89
CA ALA A 80 15.41 0.56 10.76
C ALA A 80 15.89 -0.55 11.70
N GLY A 81 16.32 -1.67 11.12
CA GLY A 81 16.91 -2.77 11.89
C GLY A 81 15.97 -3.31 12.97
N LYS A 82 16.38 -3.18 14.24
CA LYS A 82 15.58 -3.61 15.41
C LYS A 82 14.59 -2.56 15.86
N GLU A 83 14.66 -1.35 15.34
CA GLU A 83 13.75 -0.26 15.65
C GLU A 83 12.44 -0.43 14.92
N ARG A 84 11.45 0.33 15.36
CA ARG A 84 10.13 0.32 14.74
C ARG A 84 10.19 0.87 13.33
N HIS A 85 9.67 0.11 12.37
CA HIS A 85 9.56 0.56 11.00
C HIS A 85 8.52 1.70 10.90
N SER A 86 8.71 2.58 9.92
CA SER A 86 7.80 3.69 9.71
C SER A 86 7.43 3.83 8.23
N LEU A 87 6.24 4.32 8.00
CA LEU A 87 5.74 4.65 6.66
C LEU A 87 5.46 6.15 6.62
N THR A 88 6.08 6.84 5.68
CA THR A 88 5.82 8.26 5.42
C THR A 88 5.02 8.38 4.14
N ARG A 89 3.90 9.07 4.19
CA ARG A 89 3.00 9.24 3.05
C ARG A 89 2.94 10.72 2.67
N ARG A 90 3.22 11.00 1.39
CA ARG A 90 3.10 12.34 0.84
C ARG A 90 1.97 12.37 -0.17
N LEU A 91 1.13 13.38 -0.05
CA LEU A 91 -0.05 13.54 -0.91
C LEU A 91 0.13 14.75 -1.81
N ARG A 92 -0.21 14.58 -3.09
CA ARG A 92 -0.33 15.70 -4.02
C ARG A 92 -1.73 15.65 -4.62
N LEU A 93 -2.51 16.67 -4.32
CA LEU A 93 -3.90 16.78 -4.77
C LEU A 93 -3.99 17.81 -5.88
N THR A 94 -4.57 17.42 -7.01
CA THR A 94 -4.77 18.31 -8.16
C THR A 94 -6.26 18.58 -8.32
N GLY A 95 -6.63 19.84 -8.47
CA GLY A 95 -8.01 20.28 -8.65
C GLY A 95 -8.22 21.65 -8.03
N ASP A 96 -9.35 22.27 -8.35
CA ASP A 96 -9.74 23.56 -7.80
C ASP A 96 -10.35 23.36 -6.41
N LEU A 97 -9.48 23.08 -5.45
CA LEU A 97 -9.86 22.76 -4.08
C LEU A 97 -9.40 23.88 -3.15
N GLY A 98 -10.29 24.30 -2.24
CA GLY A 98 -9.95 25.22 -1.19
C GLY A 98 -9.06 24.58 -0.10
N GLU A 99 -8.47 25.42 0.75
CA GLU A 99 -7.60 24.94 1.84
C GLU A 99 -8.33 24.01 2.79
N ALA A 100 -9.58 24.31 3.12
CA ALA A 100 -10.41 23.49 4.01
C ALA A 100 -10.68 22.11 3.39
N GLN A 101 -10.90 22.04 2.08
CA GLN A 101 -11.11 20.80 1.35
C GLN A 101 -9.83 19.97 1.34
N ARG A 102 -8.68 20.59 1.08
CA ARG A 102 -7.37 19.93 1.09
C ARG A 102 -7.05 19.38 2.47
N ALA A 103 -7.28 20.18 3.50
CA ALA A 103 -7.06 19.75 4.90
C ALA A 103 -7.96 18.57 5.27
N ARG A 104 -9.21 18.60 4.83
CA ARG A 104 -10.15 17.50 5.09
C ARG A 104 -9.72 16.22 4.41
N LEU A 105 -9.26 16.29 3.15
CA LEU A 105 -8.75 15.12 2.45
C LEU A 105 -7.51 14.55 3.14
N ALA A 106 -6.59 15.38 3.59
CA ALA A 106 -5.44 14.95 4.36
C ALA A 106 -5.86 14.25 5.67
N ASP A 107 -6.88 14.75 6.33
CA ASP A 107 -7.43 14.13 7.54
C ASP A 107 -8.09 12.78 7.24
N ILE A 108 -8.83 12.67 6.14
CA ILE A 108 -9.42 11.40 5.70
C ILE A 108 -8.33 10.36 5.42
N ALA A 109 -7.18 10.77 4.88
CA ALA A 109 -6.06 9.87 4.63
C ALA A 109 -5.58 9.14 5.89
N GLU A 110 -5.76 9.74 7.07
CA GLU A 110 -5.36 9.14 8.34
C GLU A 110 -6.27 7.97 8.78
N ARG A 111 -7.40 7.79 8.11
CA ARG A 111 -8.42 6.80 8.50
C ARG A 111 -8.88 5.91 7.36
N THR A 112 -8.04 5.72 6.34
CA THR A 112 -8.37 4.76 5.28
C THR A 112 -8.33 3.33 5.84
N PRO A 113 -9.05 2.38 5.24
CA PRO A 113 -9.08 1.00 5.77
C PRO A 113 -7.69 0.40 6.00
N VAL A 114 -6.78 0.50 5.03
CA VAL A 114 -5.42 -0.06 5.17
C VAL A 114 -4.62 0.73 6.20
N THR A 115 -4.80 2.06 6.27
CA THR A 115 -4.15 2.88 7.31
C THR A 115 -4.51 2.37 8.71
N LEU A 116 -5.80 2.15 8.95
CA LEU A 116 -6.27 1.66 10.25
C LEU A 116 -5.77 0.25 10.55
N THR A 117 -5.79 -0.63 9.55
CA THR A 117 -5.24 -1.98 9.68
C THR A 117 -3.77 -1.95 10.12
N LEU A 118 -2.96 -1.12 9.48
CA LEU A 118 -1.54 -1.01 9.79
C LEU A 118 -1.31 -0.40 11.17
N LYS A 119 -2.08 0.63 11.52
CA LYS A 119 -1.93 1.29 12.83
C LYS A 119 -2.33 0.38 13.99
N GLN A 120 -3.37 -0.41 13.83
CA GLN A 120 -3.87 -1.32 14.86
C GLN A 120 -3.07 -2.61 14.94
N GLY A 121 -2.48 -3.02 13.84
CA GLY A 121 -1.90 -4.34 13.68
C GLY A 121 -2.98 -5.39 13.45
N VAL A 122 -2.56 -6.61 13.14
CA VAL A 122 -3.45 -7.73 12.85
C VAL A 122 -2.98 -8.98 13.57
N THR A 123 -3.92 -9.83 13.96
CA THR A 123 -3.60 -11.16 14.49
C THR A 123 -3.23 -12.06 13.32
N ILE A 124 -2.09 -12.74 13.42
CA ILE A 124 -1.61 -13.67 12.39
C ILE A 124 -1.60 -15.06 12.98
N THR A 125 -2.30 -15.99 12.35
CA THR A 125 -2.39 -17.39 12.76
C THR A 125 -1.80 -18.26 11.67
N THR A 126 -0.92 -19.19 12.04
CA THR A 126 -0.27 -20.11 11.10
C THR A 126 -0.79 -21.52 11.31
N ILE A 127 -1.19 -22.17 10.23
CA ILE A 127 -1.64 -23.56 10.22
C ILE A 127 -0.72 -24.33 9.28
N LEU A 128 -0.07 -25.36 9.79
CA LEU A 128 0.74 -26.27 8.96
C LEU A 128 -0.14 -27.42 8.48
N GLU A 129 -0.22 -27.57 7.18
CA GLU A 129 -0.97 -28.66 6.54
C GLU A 129 -0.11 -29.85 6.17
#